data_0808851dfbe01e7ec9b4e61ccd859e23
#
_entry.id   0808851dfbe01e7ec9b4e61ccd859e23
#
_cell.length_a   1.000
_cell.length_b   1.000
_cell.length_c   1.000
_cell.angle_alpha   90.00
_cell.angle_beta   90.00
_cell.angle_gamma   90.00
#
_symmetry.space_group_name_H-M   'P 1'
#
loop_
_entity.id
_entity.type
_entity.pdbx_description
1 polymer ?
#
loop_
_entity_poly.entity_id
_entity_poly.type
_entity_poly.pdbx_seq_one_letter_code
_entity_poly.pdbx_strand_id
1 'polypeptide(L)'
;MKSRQVGFVLMALILIGVLGIAIRLISSGQDDFVMEGLMPITQDVITRIEVTKGEQTAELVKTGEDNWRVGKYPAFAPRLGDFWTHIADIPDSQLVARLPKHHELLGVDEVSGTHVTFYLDQSV
;
A
#
# COMPACT_ATOMS: atom_id res chain seq x y z
N MET A 1 -45.16 -26.19 -31.91
CA MET A 1 -44.55 -26.38 -30.59
C MET A 1 -43.08 -26.07 -30.50
N LYS A 2 -42.31 -26.23 -31.55
CA LYS A 2 -40.85 -26.00 -31.54
C LYS A 2 -40.43 -24.53 -31.40
N SER A 3 -41.20 -23.57 -31.91
CA SER A 3 -40.79 -22.15 -31.87
C SER A 3 -40.88 -21.50 -30.48
N ARG A 4 -41.80 -21.92 -29.62
CA ARG A 4 -41.93 -21.42 -28.24
C ARG A 4 -40.78 -21.90 -27.34
N GLN A 5 -40.37 -23.13 -27.52
CA GLN A 5 -39.26 -23.68 -26.76
C GLN A 5 -37.93 -23.04 -27.14
N VAL A 6 -37.71 -22.75 -28.43
CA VAL A 6 -36.52 -22.03 -28.90
C VAL A 6 -36.49 -20.61 -28.33
N GLY A 7 -37.64 -19.92 -28.25
CA GLY A 7 -37.72 -18.58 -27.61
C GLY A 7 -37.36 -18.59 -26.13
N PHE A 8 -37.79 -19.61 -25.36
CA PHE A 8 -37.44 -19.76 -23.94
C PHE A 8 -35.95 -20.03 -23.73
N VAL A 9 -35.35 -20.89 -24.56
CA VAL A 9 -33.92 -21.19 -24.49
C VAL A 9 -33.10 -19.95 -24.84
N LEU A 10 -33.49 -19.20 -25.84
CA LEU A 10 -32.78 -17.97 -26.24
C LEU A 10 -32.89 -16.87 -25.19
N MET A 11 -34.06 -16.73 -24.57
CA MET A 11 -34.27 -15.79 -23.45
C MET A 11 -33.44 -16.19 -22.19
N ALA A 12 -33.36 -17.46 -21.89
CA ALA A 12 -32.52 -17.96 -20.77
C ALA A 12 -31.04 -17.70 -21.01
N LEU A 13 -30.54 -17.90 -22.25
CA LEU A 13 -29.15 -17.61 -22.62
C LEU A 13 -28.81 -16.12 -22.50
N ILE A 14 -29.73 -15.24 -22.92
CA ILE A 14 -29.54 -13.79 -22.78
C ILE A 14 -29.51 -13.41 -21.30
N LEU A 15 -30.37 -13.98 -20.47
CA LEU A 15 -30.43 -13.69 -19.04
C LEU A 15 -29.14 -14.13 -18.32
N ILE A 16 -28.59 -15.30 -18.67
CA ILE A 16 -27.30 -15.79 -18.16
C ILE A 16 -26.15 -14.88 -18.61
N GLY A 17 -26.16 -14.43 -19.87
CA GLY A 17 -25.16 -13.49 -20.38
C GLY A 17 -25.18 -12.15 -19.67
N VAL A 18 -26.36 -11.58 -19.45
CA VAL A 18 -26.52 -10.31 -18.72
C VAL A 18 -26.10 -10.46 -17.26
N LEU A 19 -26.47 -11.57 -16.61
CA LEU A 19 -26.05 -11.85 -15.23
C LEU A 19 -24.54 -12.02 -15.11
N GLY A 20 -23.89 -12.67 -16.06
CA GLY A 20 -22.43 -12.81 -16.12
C GLY A 20 -21.71 -11.46 -16.28
N ILE A 21 -22.25 -10.57 -17.10
CA ILE A 21 -21.72 -9.21 -17.28
C ILE A 21 -21.96 -8.38 -16.01
N ALA A 22 -23.12 -8.47 -15.38
CA ALA A 22 -23.42 -7.77 -14.13
C ALA A 22 -22.49 -8.21 -12.98
N ILE A 23 -22.23 -9.52 -12.84
CA ILE A 23 -21.29 -10.05 -11.86
C ILE A 23 -19.88 -9.55 -12.15
N ARG A 24 -19.46 -9.46 -13.41
CA ARG A 24 -18.15 -8.94 -13.77
C ARG A 24 -18.01 -7.44 -13.46
N LEU A 25 -19.04 -6.65 -13.71
CA LEU A 25 -19.06 -5.23 -13.37
C LEU A 25 -19.05 -4.97 -11.86
N ILE A 26 -19.70 -5.84 -11.09
CA ILE A 26 -19.69 -5.76 -9.61
C ILE A 26 -18.36 -6.28 -9.04
N SER A 27 -17.75 -7.30 -9.65
CA SER A 27 -16.42 -7.82 -9.26
C SER A 27 -15.26 -6.95 -9.73
N SER A 28 -15.46 -6.09 -10.74
CA SER A 28 -14.44 -5.13 -11.20
C SER A 28 -14.29 -3.93 -10.29
N GLY A 29 -15.06 -3.85 -9.22
CA GLY A 29 -14.87 -2.92 -8.12
C GLY A 29 -13.80 -3.37 -7.11
N GLN A 30 -12.78 -4.11 -7.54
CA GLN A 30 -11.47 -3.99 -6.93
C GLN A 30 -10.97 -2.61 -7.37
N ASP A 31 -11.34 -1.61 -6.56
CA ASP A 31 -10.61 -0.37 -6.55
C ASP A 31 -9.13 -0.76 -6.43
N ASP A 32 -8.40 -0.62 -7.52
CA ASP A 32 -6.96 -0.51 -7.45
C ASP A 32 -6.72 0.64 -6.47
N PHE A 33 -6.50 0.30 -5.22
CA PHE A 33 -6.10 1.25 -4.21
C PHE A 33 -4.68 1.68 -4.59
N VAL A 34 -4.61 2.57 -5.55
CA VAL A 34 -3.42 3.36 -5.78
C VAL A 34 -3.32 4.22 -4.52
N MET A 35 -2.27 4.05 -3.74
CA MET A 35 -1.91 4.97 -2.68
C MET A 35 -1.58 6.31 -3.34
N GLU A 36 -2.64 7.09 -3.65
CA GLU A 36 -2.51 8.46 -4.12
C GLU A 36 -1.75 9.23 -3.05
N GLY A 37 -0.54 9.67 -3.37
CA GLY A 37 0.31 10.44 -2.47
C GLY A 37 1.56 9.73 -1.97
N LEU A 38 1.72 8.42 -2.12
CA LEU A 38 3.03 7.79 -2.04
C LEU A 38 3.72 7.99 -3.39
N MET A 39 4.31 9.15 -3.58
CA MET A 39 5.34 9.32 -4.61
C MET A 39 6.39 8.22 -4.44
N PRO A 40 7.02 7.74 -5.51
CA PRO A 40 8.15 6.83 -5.38
C PRO A 40 9.17 7.50 -4.46
N ILE A 41 9.19 7.04 -3.21
CA ILE A 41 10.11 7.52 -2.19
C ILE A 41 11.47 6.94 -2.54
N THR A 42 12.34 7.77 -3.10
CA THR A 42 13.70 7.37 -3.41
C THR A 42 14.65 7.83 -2.33
N GLN A 43 15.66 7.03 -2.04
CA GLN A 43 16.68 7.33 -1.05
C GLN A 43 17.37 8.69 -1.26
N ASP A 44 17.43 9.15 -2.51
CA ASP A 44 18.19 10.34 -2.90
C ASP A 44 17.59 11.63 -2.34
N VAL A 45 16.27 11.72 -2.27
CA VAL A 45 15.54 12.93 -1.84
C VAL A 45 15.26 12.98 -0.35
N ILE A 46 15.51 11.89 0.39
CA ILE A 46 15.24 11.82 1.83
C ILE A 46 16.48 12.21 2.60
N THR A 47 16.32 13.13 3.54
CA THR A 47 17.40 13.60 4.41
C THR A 47 17.31 13.04 5.83
N ARG A 48 16.11 12.68 6.28
CA ARG A 48 15.86 12.18 7.62
C ARG A 48 14.65 11.24 7.63
N ILE A 49 14.73 10.21 8.44
CA ILE A 49 13.64 9.26 8.70
C ILE A 49 13.44 9.21 10.21
N GLU A 50 12.20 9.38 10.64
CA GLU A 50 11.80 9.19 12.02
C GLU A 50 10.90 7.97 12.15
N VAL A 51 11.24 7.07 13.05
CA VAL A 51 10.48 5.85 13.33
C VAL A 51 10.00 5.89 14.76
N THR A 52 8.70 5.91 14.96
CA THR A 52 8.09 5.95 16.29
C THR A 52 7.21 4.72 16.51
N LYS A 53 7.39 4.07 17.65
CA LYS A 53 6.55 2.96 18.11
C LYS A 53 6.24 3.12 19.60
N GLY A 54 4.98 3.41 19.91
CA GLY A 54 4.58 3.77 21.26
C GLY A 54 5.34 5.02 21.74
N GLU A 55 6.07 4.91 22.85
CA GLU A 55 6.89 6.01 23.41
C GLU A 55 8.34 6.02 22.91
N GLN A 56 8.72 5.08 22.06
CA GLN A 56 10.07 4.97 21.53
C GLN A 56 10.17 5.63 20.16
N THR A 57 11.15 6.50 20.00
CA THR A 57 11.46 7.16 18.74
C THR A 57 12.92 6.95 18.38
N ALA A 58 13.16 6.57 17.14
CA ALA A 58 14.50 6.48 16.55
C ALA A 58 14.57 7.41 15.33
N GLU A 59 15.66 8.14 15.20
CA GLU A 59 15.90 9.06 14.12
C GLU A 59 17.11 8.62 13.30
N LEU A 60 16.91 8.47 12.00
CA LEU A 60 17.99 8.24 11.03
C LEU A 60 18.25 9.53 10.27
N VAL A 61 19.48 9.97 10.23
CA VAL A 61 19.90 11.19 9.54
C VAL A 61 20.91 10.83 8.47
N LYS A 62 20.68 11.33 7.26
CA LYS A 62 21.60 11.19 6.13
C LYS A 62 22.82 12.10 6.36
N THR A 63 24.02 11.54 6.31
CA THR A 63 25.29 12.26 6.53
C THR A 63 26.18 12.33 5.30
N GLY A 64 25.79 11.69 4.21
CA GLY A 64 26.48 11.65 2.91
C GLY A 64 25.59 10.94 1.88
N GLU A 65 26.08 10.71 0.67
CA GLU A 65 25.27 10.12 -0.41
C GLU A 65 24.60 8.81 0.00
N ASP A 66 25.35 7.89 0.64
CA ASP A 66 24.85 6.59 1.09
C ASP A 66 25.06 6.35 2.59
N ASN A 67 25.43 7.37 3.34
CA ASN A 67 25.76 7.22 4.75
C ASN A 67 24.62 7.76 5.61
N TRP A 68 24.18 6.90 6.52
CA TRP A 68 23.13 7.20 7.49
C TRP A 68 23.62 6.96 8.92
N ARG A 69 23.09 7.71 9.87
CA ARG A 69 23.40 7.59 11.30
C ARG A 69 22.12 7.53 12.13
N VAL A 70 22.17 6.73 13.19
CA VAL A 70 21.16 6.71 14.26
C VAL A 70 21.81 7.28 15.50
N GLY A 71 21.44 8.50 15.86
CA GLY A 71 22.13 9.25 16.89
C GLY A 71 23.64 9.42 16.55
N LYS A 72 24.51 8.90 17.42
CA LYS A 72 25.97 8.96 17.21
C LYS A 72 26.57 7.75 16.46
N TYR A 73 25.77 6.74 16.18
CA TYR A 73 26.26 5.50 15.56
C TYR A 73 25.93 5.46 14.05
N PRO A 74 26.82 4.87 13.23
CA PRO A 74 26.50 4.63 11.82
C PRO A 74 25.37 3.59 11.71
N ALA A 75 24.46 3.80 10.76
CA ALA A 75 23.44 2.81 10.47
C ALA A 75 24.05 1.57 9.80
N PHE A 76 23.48 0.39 10.10
CA PHE A 76 23.96 -0.86 9.52
C PHE A 76 23.47 -0.97 8.06
N ALA A 77 24.39 -0.78 7.12
CA ALA A 77 24.11 -0.69 5.70
C ALA A 77 23.26 -1.84 5.11
N PRO A 78 23.48 -3.13 5.44
CA PRO A 78 22.66 -4.21 4.91
C PRO A 78 21.17 -4.08 5.31
N ARG A 79 20.89 -3.71 6.56
CA ARG A 79 19.50 -3.49 7.03
C ARG A 79 18.85 -2.29 6.37
N LEU A 80 19.63 -1.29 6.08
CA LEU A 80 19.15 -0.11 5.36
C LEU A 80 18.81 -0.46 3.92
N GLY A 81 19.60 -1.28 3.26
CA GLY A 81 19.32 -1.81 1.93
C GLY A 81 18.03 -2.62 1.88
N ASP A 82 17.83 -3.53 2.84
CA ASP A 82 16.59 -4.29 2.99
C ASP A 82 15.37 -3.36 3.17
N PHE A 83 15.51 -2.33 4.00
CA PHE A 83 14.46 -1.33 4.24
C PHE A 83 14.07 -0.61 2.95
N TRP A 84 15.02 -0.12 2.16
CA TRP A 84 14.74 0.57 0.90
C TRP A 84 14.10 -0.34 -0.13
N THR A 85 14.51 -1.61 -0.19
CA THR A 85 13.87 -2.61 -1.05
C THR A 85 12.39 -2.77 -0.70
N HIS A 86 12.07 -2.91 0.58
CA HIS A 86 10.68 -3.04 1.01
C HIS A 86 9.85 -1.78 0.76
N ILE A 87 10.44 -0.59 0.91
CA ILE A 87 9.75 0.67 0.59
C ILE A 87 9.45 0.77 -0.91
N ALA A 88 10.34 0.32 -1.76
CA ALA A 88 10.13 0.31 -3.21
C ALA A 88 9.00 -0.63 -3.64
N ASP A 89 8.75 -1.69 -2.88
CA ASP A 89 7.69 -2.67 -3.14
C ASP A 89 6.30 -2.25 -2.62
N ILE A 90 6.20 -1.14 -1.85
CA ILE A 90 4.91 -0.66 -1.31
C ILE A 90 3.84 -0.40 -2.38
N PRO A 91 4.16 0.17 -3.57
CA PRO A 91 3.16 0.40 -4.62
C PRO A 91 2.40 -0.86 -5.06
N ASP A 92 3.01 -2.04 -4.93
CA ASP A 92 2.39 -3.33 -5.27
C ASP A 92 1.58 -3.93 -4.10
N SER A 93 1.42 -3.17 -3.01
CA SER A 93 0.73 -3.62 -1.81
C SER A 93 -0.78 -3.70 -2.03
N GLN A 94 -1.42 -4.66 -1.36
CA GLN A 94 -2.87 -4.84 -1.40
C GLN A 94 -3.54 -4.16 -0.21
N LEU A 95 -4.71 -3.57 -0.44
CA LEU A 95 -5.53 -3.04 0.63
C LEU A 95 -6.12 -4.17 1.47
N VAL A 96 -5.74 -4.25 2.74
CA VAL A 96 -6.21 -5.29 3.68
C VAL A 96 -7.43 -4.82 4.48
N ALA A 97 -7.50 -3.55 4.88
CA ALA A 97 -8.61 -3.00 5.64
C ALA A 97 -8.79 -1.50 5.41
N ARG A 98 -10.06 -1.06 5.30
CA ARG A 98 -10.43 0.36 5.20
C ARG A 98 -11.01 0.92 6.51
N LEU A 99 -11.57 0.05 7.35
CA LEU A 99 -12.28 0.50 8.54
C LEU A 99 -11.31 0.63 9.72
N PRO A 100 -11.32 1.75 10.46
CA PRO A 100 -10.44 1.98 11.62
C PRO A 100 -10.51 0.88 12.69
N LYS A 101 -11.68 0.25 12.86
CA LYS A 101 -11.87 -0.86 13.81
C LYS A 101 -11.01 -2.09 13.53
N HIS A 102 -10.47 -2.23 12.32
CA HIS A 102 -9.59 -3.33 11.95
C HIS A 102 -8.10 -2.96 12.12
N HIS A 103 -7.77 -1.68 12.32
CA HIS A 103 -6.40 -1.22 12.44
C HIS A 103 -5.73 -1.77 13.70
N GLU A 104 -6.44 -1.81 14.82
CA GLU A 104 -5.94 -2.41 16.07
C GLU A 104 -5.63 -3.90 15.91
N LEU A 105 -6.52 -4.65 15.26
CA LEU A 105 -6.33 -6.08 15.00
C LEU A 105 -5.11 -6.35 14.11
N LEU A 106 -4.81 -5.44 13.20
CA LEU A 106 -3.66 -5.52 12.29
C LEU A 106 -2.40 -4.89 12.89
N GLY A 107 -2.49 -4.25 14.06
CA GLY A 107 -1.36 -3.58 14.70
C GLY A 107 -0.85 -2.34 13.95
N VAL A 108 -1.76 -1.66 13.23
CA VAL A 108 -1.46 -0.44 12.44
C VAL A 108 -2.24 0.78 12.94
N ASP A 109 -2.81 0.70 14.14
CA ASP A 109 -3.44 1.83 14.82
C ASP A 109 -2.39 2.80 15.41
N GLU A 110 -2.85 3.96 15.89
CA GLU A 110 -1.96 5.01 16.42
C GLU A 110 -1.16 4.57 17.65
N VAL A 111 -1.63 3.57 18.42
CA VAL A 111 -1.00 3.14 19.67
C VAL A 111 -0.03 1.99 19.45
N SER A 112 -0.44 0.98 18.71
CA SER A 112 0.33 -0.25 18.50
C SER A 112 1.13 -0.25 17.20
N GLY A 113 0.77 0.62 16.27
CA GLY A 113 1.43 0.76 14.97
C GLY A 113 2.84 1.35 15.08
N THR A 114 3.64 1.09 14.05
CA THR A 114 4.93 1.77 13.86
C THR A 114 4.74 2.89 12.85
N HIS A 115 4.99 4.12 13.30
CA HIS A 115 4.89 5.31 12.45
C HIS A 115 6.26 5.61 11.85
N VAL A 116 6.30 5.79 10.54
CA VAL A 116 7.51 6.16 9.82
C VAL A 116 7.27 7.47 9.09
N THR A 117 8.04 8.50 9.44
CA THR A 117 7.95 9.84 8.84
C THR A 117 9.21 10.09 8.02
N PHE A 118 9.03 10.43 6.76
CA PHE A 118 10.11 10.79 5.85
C PHE A 118 10.18 12.31 5.71
N TYR A 119 11.38 12.86 5.86
CA TYR A 119 11.67 14.26 5.65
C TYR A 119 12.49 14.41 4.37
N LEU A 120 11.98 15.21 3.47
CA LEU A 120 12.57 15.50 2.17
C LEU A 120 13.43 16.77 2.25
N ASP A 121 14.47 16.84 1.45
CA ASP A 121 15.19 18.10 1.25
C ASP A 121 14.27 19.07 0.49
N GLN A 122 13.94 20.18 1.11
CA GLN A 122 13.12 21.25 0.51
C GLN A 122 13.97 22.29 -0.24
N SER A 123 15.19 21.97 -0.54
CA SER A 123 16.04 22.86 -1.36
C SER A 123 15.65 22.71 -2.85
N VAL A 124 14.66 23.49 -3.25
CA VAL A 124 14.41 23.87 -4.65
C VAL A 124 14.82 25.30 -4.85
#